data_b33b62a32d941db06277afd11c39cbd6
#
_entry.id   b33b62a32d941db06277afd11c39cbd6
#
_cell.length_a   1.000
_cell.length_b   1.000
_cell.length_c   1.000
_cell.angle_alpha   90.00
_cell.angle_beta   90.00
_cell.angle_gamma   90.00
#
_symmetry.space_group_name_H-M   'P 1'
#
loop_
_entity.id
_entity.type
_entity.pdbx_description
1 polymer ?
#
loop_
_entity_poly.entity_id
_entity_poly.type
_entity_poly.pdbx_seq_one_letter_code
_entity_poly.pdbx_strand_id
1 'polypeptide(L)'
;MKCLWLFPGQGGQNPGMLKDIDPDLKLKVENWTGVKLTDSLEGYQDSQQIQLSILLLQVSEVDQLKKMGWQPDLVAGHSLGVFGAAYAANVITKEDVFKLVSLRAKLMQSSYPEGYGMGVIVGLSRQEVAEMVKTIHTSENPVYLSNQNSELQNTLSGKLSAIKQVLNLATKSGATKAKLLRVPNPSHSPLMAKVANKLSQEITKLNLQDPDCIYLANNNGHPVKKAEEVKYDLANNLIHPVFWETMIDVALEYNPQISIEFSPGNAFTKLLKMKTDQIANIVLNEMSVSDADFLLNKWKG
;
A
#
# COMPACT_ATOMS: atom_id res chain seq x y z
N MET A 1 -16.59 9.18 17.57
CA MET A 1 -16.67 8.96 16.11
C MET A 1 -15.44 8.18 15.71
N LYS A 2 -15.59 6.92 15.24
CA LYS A 2 -14.46 6.06 14.86
C LYS A 2 -13.99 6.39 13.45
N CYS A 3 -12.68 6.49 13.26
CA CYS A 3 -12.04 6.88 12.02
C CYS A 3 -11.11 5.78 11.49
N LEU A 4 -11.34 5.37 10.24
CA LEU A 4 -10.50 4.45 9.49
C LEU A 4 -9.56 5.24 8.56
N TRP A 5 -8.24 5.08 8.74
CA TRP A 5 -7.24 5.71 7.88
C TRP A 5 -6.70 4.71 6.86
N LEU A 6 -6.80 5.07 5.57
CA LEU A 6 -6.44 4.21 4.43
C LEU A 6 -5.19 4.76 3.75
N PHE A 7 -4.14 3.94 3.68
CA PHE A 7 -2.85 4.32 3.12
C PHE A 7 -2.61 3.59 1.79
N PRO A 8 -2.69 4.31 0.65
CA PRO A 8 -2.42 3.73 -0.66
C PRO A 8 -0.94 3.39 -0.85
N GLY A 9 -0.69 2.45 -1.78
CA GLY A 9 0.61 2.16 -2.31
C GLY A 9 0.94 2.95 -3.58
N GLN A 10 1.84 2.39 -4.39
CA GLN A 10 2.22 2.95 -5.69
C GLN A 10 1.07 2.87 -6.70
N GLY A 11 1.04 3.82 -7.65
CA GLY A 11 0.11 3.86 -8.78
C GLY A 11 -0.66 5.17 -8.92
N GLY A 12 -0.74 5.99 -7.86
CA GLY A 12 -1.41 7.30 -7.88
C GLY A 12 -0.44 8.49 -7.98
N GLN A 13 0.88 8.25 -7.97
CA GLN A 13 1.88 9.31 -8.01
C GLN A 13 1.82 10.11 -9.31
N ASN A 14 2.01 11.41 -9.20
CA ASN A 14 2.08 12.33 -10.35
C ASN A 14 3.00 13.52 -10.01
N PRO A 15 3.62 14.15 -11.03
CA PRO A 15 4.42 15.36 -10.83
C PRO A 15 3.60 16.48 -10.17
N GLY A 16 4.21 17.19 -9.26
CA GLY A 16 3.59 18.27 -8.49
C GLY A 16 2.94 17.80 -7.18
N MET A 17 2.95 16.51 -6.86
CA MET A 17 2.34 16.01 -5.62
C MET A 17 3.08 16.44 -4.34
N LEU A 18 4.36 16.84 -4.45
CA LEU A 18 5.16 17.32 -3.31
C LEU A 18 5.20 18.84 -3.18
N LYS A 19 4.43 19.59 -3.97
CA LYS A 19 4.51 21.06 -4.04
C LYS A 19 4.23 21.76 -2.71
N ASP A 20 3.36 21.17 -1.88
CA ASP A 20 2.91 21.73 -0.59
C ASP A 20 3.63 21.08 0.61
N ILE A 21 4.65 20.26 0.37
CA ILE A 21 5.45 19.63 1.42
C ILE A 21 6.39 20.66 2.07
N ASP A 22 6.44 20.63 3.41
CA ASP A 22 7.40 21.42 4.18
C ASP A 22 8.85 21.15 3.70
N PRO A 23 9.58 22.19 3.22
CA PRO A 23 10.95 22.03 2.76
C PRO A 23 11.90 21.44 3.80
N ASP A 24 11.70 21.75 5.09
CA ASP A 24 12.54 21.22 6.17
C ASP A 24 12.30 19.72 6.39
N LEU A 25 11.06 19.26 6.27
CA LEU A 25 10.76 17.84 6.32
C LEU A 25 11.37 17.11 5.12
N LYS A 26 11.24 17.66 3.92
CA LYS A 26 11.84 17.10 2.71
C LYS A 26 13.36 16.99 2.86
N LEU A 27 14.02 18.04 3.32
CA LEU A 27 15.48 18.05 3.54
C LEU A 27 15.91 17.01 4.58
N LYS A 28 15.16 16.84 5.68
CA LYS A 28 15.42 15.78 6.67
C LYS A 28 15.35 14.39 6.04
N VAL A 29 14.33 14.11 5.23
CA VAL A 29 14.18 12.82 4.55
C VAL A 29 15.34 12.58 3.57
N GLU A 30 15.73 13.58 2.80
CA GLU A 30 16.90 13.50 1.91
C GLU A 30 18.19 13.18 2.69
N ASN A 31 18.38 13.80 3.85
CA ASN A 31 19.54 13.55 4.72
C ASN A 31 19.51 12.14 5.34
N TRP A 32 18.35 11.66 5.80
CA TRP A 32 18.23 10.32 6.40
C TRP A 32 18.43 9.19 5.39
N THR A 33 18.01 9.42 4.16
CA THR A 33 18.00 8.37 3.11
C THR A 33 19.16 8.45 2.14
N GLY A 34 19.83 9.63 2.07
CA GLY A 34 20.82 9.92 1.05
C GLY A 34 20.25 10.08 -0.36
N VAL A 35 18.92 10.18 -0.50
CA VAL A 35 18.22 10.27 -1.78
C VAL A 35 17.66 11.67 -1.96
N LYS A 36 18.10 12.40 -2.99
CA LYS A 36 17.52 13.70 -3.35
C LYS A 36 16.19 13.48 -4.06
N LEU A 37 15.11 14.01 -3.49
CA LEU A 37 13.75 13.83 -4.03
C LEU A 37 13.44 14.84 -5.14
N THR A 38 13.02 14.31 -6.29
CA THR A 38 12.59 15.11 -7.45
C THR A 38 11.12 14.84 -7.76
N ASP A 39 10.31 15.90 -7.80
CA ASP A 39 8.87 15.81 -8.09
C ASP A 39 8.62 15.97 -9.59
N SER A 40 9.04 14.97 -10.38
CA SER A 40 9.00 15.01 -11.84
C SER A 40 8.66 13.66 -12.46
N LEU A 41 8.19 13.67 -13.72
CA LEU A 41 7.93 12.43 -14.47
C LEU A 41 9.18 11.56 -14.60
N GLU A 42 10.35 12.16 -14.76
CA GLU A 42 11.62 11.44 -14.85
C GLU A 42 11.98 10.82 -13.48
N GLY A 43 11.89 11.59 -12.39
CA GLY A 43 12.10 11.09 -11.03
C GLY A 43 11.21 9.89 -10.72
N TYR A 44 9.95 9.92 -11.13
CA TYR A 44 9.01 8.83 -10.90
C TYR A 44 9.16 7.61 -11.85
N GLN A 45 10.28 7.48 -12.54
CA GLN A 45 10.76 6.22 -13.13
C GLN A 45 11.59 5.41 -12.13
N ASP A 46 12.12 6.04 -11.09
CA ASP A 46 12.93 5.40 -10.04
C ASP A 46 12.08 4.93 -8.85
N SER A 47 12.26 3.69 -8.41
CA SER A 47 11.47 3.09 -7.32
C SER A 47 11.69 3.79 -5.97
N GLN A 48 12.90 4.28 -5.68
CA GLN A 48 13.17 5.01 -4.43
C GLN A 48 12.47 6.37 -4.45
N GLN A 49 12.51 7.08 -5.57
CA GLN A 49 11.80 8.34 -5.76
C GLN A 49 10.30 8.17 -5.52
N ILE A 50 9.69 7.15 -6.15
CA ILE A 50 8.25 6.90 -6.00
C ILE A 50 7.89 6.59 -4.55
N GLN A 51 8.57 5.60 -3.95
CA GLN A 51 8.19 5.12 -2.62
C GLN A 51 8.44 6.16 -1.53
N LEU A 52 9.57 6.86 -1.58
CA LEU A 52 9.89 7.93 -0.62
C LEU A 52 8.96 9.14 -0.78
N SER A 53 8.61 9.52 -2.01
CA SER A 53 7.70 10.64 -2.25
C SER A 53 6.29 10.36 -1.76
N ILE A 54 5.76 9.15 -1.99
CA ILE A 54 4.45 8.74 -1.47
C ILE A 54 4.47 8.72 0.06
N LEU A 55 5.49 8.12 0.67
CA LEU A 55 5.61 8.09 2.13
C LEU A 55 5.73 9.50 2.73
N LEU A 56 6.50 10.39 2.08
CA LEU A 56 6.67 11.78 2.52
C LEU A 56 5.33 12.52 2.55
N LEU A 57 4.53 12.35 1.52
CA LEU A 57 3.19 12.93 1.43
C LEU A 57 2.30 12.39 2.55
N GLN A 58 2.22 11.07 2.73
CA GLN A 58 1.44 10.43 3.78
C GLN A 58 1.88 10.85 5.19
N VAL A 59 3.17 10.87 5.47
CA VAL A 59 3.71 11.31 6.79
C VAL A 59 3.39 12.77 7.05
N SER A 60 3.50 13.65 6.05
CA SER A 60 3.13 15.05 6.18
C SER A 60 1.65 15.24 6.52
N GLU A 61 0.77 14.52 5.83
CA GLU A 61 -0.68 14.53 6.08
C GLU A 61 -1.03 13.96 7.46
N VAL A 62 -0.38 12.86 7.88
CA VAL A 62 -0.53 12.29 9.24
C VAL A 62 -0.13 13.30 10.31
N ASP A 63 1.02 13.96 10.16
CA ASP A 63 1.49 14.97 11.12
C ASP A 63 0.52 16.14 11.25
N GLN A 64 -0.02 16.62 10.13
CA GLN A 64 -0.98 17.72 10.11
C GLN A 64 -2.28 17.33 10.82
N LEU A 65 -2.86 16.17 10.49
CA LEU A 65 -4.08 15.68 11.16
C LEU A 65 -3.87 15.47 12.66
N LYS A 66 -2.74 14.83 13.05
CA LYS A 66 -2.42 14.63 14.46
C LYS A 66 -2.23 15.95 15.21
N LYS A 67 -1.60 16.96 14.59
CA LYS A 67 -1.46 18.31 15.16
C LYS A 67 -2.81 19.00 15.38
N MET A 68 -3.81 18.69 14.55
CA MET A 68 -5.20 19.18 14.71
C MET A 68 -6.01 18.35 15.72
N GLY A 69 -5.41 17.31 16.32
CA GLY A 69 -6.04 16.47 17.35
C GLY A 69 -6.76 15.22 16.81
N TRP A 70 -6.61 14.91 15.52
CA TRP A 70 -7.19 13.71 14.94
C TRP A 70 -6.27 12.52 15.09
N GLN A 71 -6.83 11.37 15.45
CA GLN A 71 -6.14 10.10 15.58
C GLN A 71 -6.95 9.01 14.90
N PRO A 72 -6.31 7.98 14.32
CA PRO A 72 -7.03 6.84 13.78
C PRO A 72 -7.53 5.92 14.89
N ASP A 73 -8.72 5.33 14.73
CA ASP A 73 -9.13 4.14 15.48
C ASP A 73 -8.64 2.86 14.80
N LEU A 74 -8.60 2.90 13.45
CA LEU A 74 -8.09 1.81 12.62
C LEU A 74 -7.19 2.37 11.52
N VAL A 75 -6.16 1.59 11.17
CA VAL A 75 -5.31 1.88 10.00
C VAL A 75 -5.23 0.66 9.09
N ALA A 76 -5.29 0.89 7.78
CA ALA A 76 -5.10 -0.12 6.75
C ALA A 76 -4.14 0.41 5.69
N GLY A 77 -3.07 -0.34 5.41
CA GLY A 77 -2.08 0.02 4.40
C GLY A 77 -2.03 -1.00 3.27
N HIS A 78 -2.01 -0.53 2.02
CA HIS A 78 -1.86 -1.38 0.86
C HIS A 78 -0.42 -1.39 0.38
N SER A 79 0.28 -2.53 0.47
CA SER A 79 1.67 -2.68 0.01
C SER A 79 2.61 -1.65 0.67
N LEU A 80 3.08 -0.64 -0.06
CA LEU A 80 3.87 0.47 0.48
C LEU A 80 3.13 1.20 1.62
N GLY A 81 1.82 1.32 1.52
CA GLY A 81 0.98 2.02 2.51
C GLY A 81 1.05 1.43 3.92
N VAL A 82 1.51 0.18 4.11
CA VAL A 82 1.72 -0.40 5.46
C VAL A 82 2.70 0.41 6.29
N PHE A 83 3.67 1.08 5.66
CA PHE A 83 4.66 1.92 6.34
C PHE A 83 4.04 3.24 6.81
N GLY A 84 3.19 3.87 5.99
CA GLY A 84 2.38 5.02 6.40
C GLY A 84 1.41 4.66 7.54
N ALA A 85 0.75 3.51 7.44
CA ALA A 85 -0.15 2.98 8.48
C ALA A 85 0.60 2.71 9.80
N ALA A 86 1.78 2.09 9.76
CA ALA A 86 2.60 1.83 10.95
C ALA A 86 3.08 3.15 11.61
N TYR A 87 3.44 4.16 10.81
CA TYR A 87 3.77 5.48 11.31
C TYR A 87 2.55 6.16 11.96
N ALA A 88 1.41 6.12 11.31
CA ALA A 88 0.16 6.68 11.84
C ALA A 88 -0.28 6.02 13.16
N ALA A 89 -0.02 4.72 13.32
CA ALA A 89 -0.29 3.95 14.54
C ALA A 89 0.81 4.08 15.62
N ASN A 90 1.79 4.98 15.45
CA ASN A 90 2.94 5.21 16.36
C ASN A 90 3.84 3.97 16.60
N VAL A 91 3.83 3.01 15.67
CA VAL A 91 4.65 1.79 15.78
C VAL A 91 6.12 2.07 15.49
N ILE A 92 6.41 2.95 14.52
CA ILE A 92 7.76 3.22 14.01
C ILE A 92 8.04 4.72 14.00
N THR A 93 9.29 5.09 14.28
CA THR A 93 9.70 6.50 14.23
C THR A 93 9.71 7.02 12.77
N LYS A 94 9.60 8.35 12.64
CA LYS A 94 9.65 9.01 11.33
C LYS A 94 10.95 8.70 10.58
N GLU A 95 12.10 8.80 11.23
CA GLU A 95 13.39 8.52 10.63
C GLU A 95 13.52 7.07 10.17
N ASP A 96 13.15 6.11 11.05
CA ASP A 96 13.28 4.69 10.76
C ASP A 96 12.36 4.25 9.61
N VAL A 97 11.13 4.79 9.52
CA VAL A 97 10.23 4.43 8.44
C VAL A 97 10.75 4.87 7.07
N PHE A 98 11.37 6.07 6.98
CA PHE A 98 11.98 6.53 5.74
C PHE A 98 13.20 5.71 5.35
N LYS A 99 14.09 5.40 6.32
CA LYS A 99 15.26 4.54 6.07
C LYS A 99 14.84 3.16 5.59
N LEU A 100 13.81 2.57 6.22
CA LEU A 100 13.31 1.25 5.88
C LEU A 100 12.68 1.23 4.47
N VAL A 101 11.88 2.23 4.11
CA VAL A 101 11.28 2.34 2.77
C VAL A 101 12.32 2.62 1.70
N SER A 102 13.36 3.43 1.99
CA SER A 102 14.50 3.63 1.08
C SER A 102 15.21 2.31 0.78
N LEU A 103 15.48 1.52 1.82
CA LEU A 103 16.07 0.18 1.67
C LEU A 103 15.16 -0.75 0.87
N ARG A 104 13.85 -0.78 1.19
CA ARG A 104 12.86 -1.59 0.47
C ARG A 104 12.88 -1.29 -1.02
N ALA A 105 12.80 -0.04 -1.39
CA ALA A 105 12.76 0.38 -2.78
C ALA A 105 14.06 0.01 -3.53
N LYS A 106 15.22 0.23 -2.91
CA LYS A 106 16.53 -0.15 -3.45
C LYS A 106 16.64 -1.66 -3.66
N LEU A 107 16.20 -2.47 -2.68
CA LEU A 107 16.21 -3.92 -2.79
C LEU A 107 15.26 -4.42 -3.88
N MET A 108 14.08 -3.83 -3.98
CA MET A 108 13.12 -4.17 -5.05
C MET A 108 13.69 -3.88 -6.43
N GLN A 109 14.29 -2.71 -6.62
CA GLN A 109 14.86 -2.30 -7.91
C GLN A 109 16.01 -3.22 -8.37
N SER A 110 16.80 -3.75 -7.43
CA SER A 110 17.94 -4.62 -7.72
C SER A 110 17.61 -6.11 -7.72
N SER A 111 16.36 -6.50 -7.43
CA SER A 111 16.04 -7.91 -7.09
C SER A 111 15.73 -8.80 -8.27
N TYR A 112 15.15 -8.24 -9.32
CA TYR A 112 14.71 -9.03 -10.47
C TYR A 112 15.20 -8.44 -11.77
N PRO A 113 15.71 -9.32 -12.68
CA PRO A 113 16.03 -8.95 -14.05
C PRO A 113 14.73 -8.63 -14.82
N GLU A 114 14.90 -8.13 -16.03
CA GLU A 114 13.78 -7.96 -16.97
C GLU A 114 13.00 -9.27 -17.17
N GLY A 115 11.72 -9.14 -17.51
CA GLY A 115 10.86 -10.30 -17.78
C GLY A 115 9.93 -10.70 -16.64
N TYR A 116 9.96 -9.96 -15.52
CA TYR A 116 9.01 -10.11 -14.41
C TYR A 116 8.11 -8.85 -14.27
N GLY A 117 7.01 -9.00 -13.53
CA GLY A 117 6.11 -7.89 -13.30
C GLY A 117 4.79 -8.30 -12.66
N MET A 118 3.78 -7.48 -12.88
CA MET A 118 2.43 -7.67 -12.35
C MET A 118 1.37 -7.46 -13.44
N GLY A 119 0.17 -8.04 -13.21
CA GLY A 119 -1.02 -7.86 -14.04
C GLY A 119 -2.26 -7.67 -13.19
N VAL A 120 -3.34 -7.15 -13.76
CA VAL A 120 -4.64 -7.01 -13.10
C VAL A 120 -5.74 -7.64 -13.94
N ILE A 121 -6.65 -8.34 -13.25
CA ILE A 121 -7.88 -8.92 -13.79
C ILE A 121 -9.04 -8.32 -13.02
N VAL A 122 -10.06 -7.86 -13.73
CA VAL A 122 -11.32 -7.34 -13.18
C VAL A 122 -12.48 -8.08 -13.84
N GLY A 123 -13.50 -8.39 -13.06
CA GLY A 123 -14.72 -9.04 -13.53
C GLY A 123 -14.72 -10.58 -13.40
N LEU A 124 -13.68 -11.15 -12.81
CA LEU A 124 -13.62 -12.57 -12.45
C LEU A 124 -13.32 -12.71 -10.96
N SER A 125 -13.95 -13.71 -10.34
CA SER A 125 -13.73 -14.05 -8.94
C SER A 125 -12.30 -14.54 -8.68
N ARG A 126 -11.87 -14.44 -7.42
CA ARG A 126 -10.57 -14.95 -6.99
C ARG A 126 -10.40 -16.45 -7.30
N GLN A 127 -11.46 -17.24 -7.14
CA GLN A 127 -11.43 -18.68 -7.41
C GLN A 127 -11.18 -18.96 -8.88
N GLU A 128 -11.88 -18.29 -9.79
CA GLU A 128 -11.68 -18.45 -11.25
C GLU A 128 -10.25 -18.10 -11.66
N VAL A 129 -9.73 -16.97 -11.13
CA VAL A 129 -8.34 -16.55 -11.41
C VAL A 129 -7.34 -17.54 -10.80
N ALA A 130 -7.62 -18.10 -9.61
CA ALA A 130 -6.74 -19.10 -8.99
C ALA A 130 -6.60 -20.37 -9.83
N GLU A 131 -7.69 -20.87 -10.41
CA GLU A 131 -7.65 -22.03 -11.31
C GLU A 131 -6.86 -21.75 -12.59
N MET A 132 -6.99 -20.54 -13.16
CA MET A 132 -6.17 -20.13 -14.30
C MET A 132 -4.69 -20.08 -13.95
N VAL A 133 -4.34 -19.51 -12.79
CA VAL A 133 -2.96 -19.44 -12.28
C VAL A 133 -2.41 -20.85 -12.10
N LYS A 134 -3.16 -21.77 -11.49
CA LYS A 134 -2.78 -23.15 -11.26
C LYS A 134 -2.49 -23.91 -12.56
N THR A 135 -3.23 -23.60 -13.62
CA THR A 135 -3.04 -24.23 -14.95
C THR A 135 -1.75 -23.78 -15.64
N ILE A 136 -1.31 -22.52 -15.39
CA ILE A 136 -0.19 -21.89 -16.11
C ILE A 136 1.12 -21.92 -15.30
N HIS A 137 1.03 -21.91 -13.97
CA HIS A 137 2.18 -21.84 -13.09
C HIS A 137 3.07 -23.08 -13.23
N THR A 138 4.38 -22.85 -13.46
CA THR A 138 5.44 -23.84 -13.31
C THR A 138 6.66 -23.23 -12.63
N SER A 139 7.64 -24.03 -12.22
CA SER A 139 8.90 -23.55 -11.64
C SER A 139 9.67 -22.64 -12.61
N GLU A 140 9.64 -22.95 -13.91
CA GLU A 140 10.33 -22.20 -14.98
C GLU A 140 9.52 -20.98 -15.45
N ASN A 141 8.19 -20.99 -15.23
CA ASN A 141 7.28 -19.95 -15.67
C ASN A 141 6.33 -19.55 -14.52
N PRO A 142 6.87 -19.02 -13.39
CA PRO A 142 6.09 -18.76 -12.19
C PRO A 142 5.12 -17.58 -12.34
N VAL A 143 3.88 -17.78 -11.89
CA VAL A 143 2.85 -16.76 -11.73
C VAL A 143 2.02 -17.06 -10.49
N TYR A 144 1.67 -16.01 -9.76
CA TYR A 144 0.96 -16.09 -8.48
C TYR A 144 -0.19 -15.09 -8.44
N LEU A 145 -1.25 -15.40 -7.68
CA LEU A 145 -2.17 -14.39 -7.20
C LEU A 145 -1.43 -13.49 -6.18
N SER A 146 -1.52 -12.17 -6.35
CA SER A 146 -0.81 -11.22 -5.51
C SER A 146 -1.76 -10.36 -4.66
N ASN A 147 -2.61 -9.50 -5.24
CA ASN A 147 -3.50 -8.67 -4.44
C ASN A 147 -4.95 -9.08 -4.62
N GLN A 148 -5.66 -9.20 -3.52
CA GLN A 148 -7.12 -9.34 -3.46
C GLN A 148 -7.69 -7.96 -3.09
N ASN A 149 -8.01 -7.15 -4.13
CA ASN A 149 -8.48 -5.79 -3.91
C ASN A 149 -9.99 -5.71 -3.68
N SER A 150 -10.75 -6.58 -4.33
CA SER A 150 -12.17 -6.83 -4.12
C SER A 150 -12.51 -8.22 -4.64
N GLU A 151 -13.75 -8.69 -4.44
CA GLU A 151 -14.24 -9.97 -4.95
C GLU A 151 -13.89 -10.20 -6.43
N LEU A 152 -14.05 -9.16 -7.25
CA LEU A 152 -13.86 -9.22 -8.71
C LEU A 152 -12.61 -8.47 -9.20
N GLN A 153 -11.71 -8.01 -8.32
CA GLN A 153 -10.48 -7.33 -8.71
C GLN A 153 -9.26 -7.99 -8.08
N ASN A 154 -8.59 -8.79 -8.88
CA ASN A 154 -7.43 -9.58 -8.49
C ASN A 154 -6.18 -9.16 -9.27
N THR A 155 -5.00 -9.26 -8.66
CA THR A 155 -3.74 -9.03 -9.36
C THR A 155 -2.89 -10.29 -9.43
N LEU A 156 -2.03 -10.30 -10.44
CA LEU A 156 -1.07 -11.35 -10.71
C LEU A 156 0.34 -10.81 -10.53
N SER A 157 1.25 -11.68 -10.13
CA SER A 157 2.66 -11.38 -9.99
C SER A 157 3.49 -12.56 -10.47
N GLY A 158 4.61 -12.30 -11.20
CA GLY A 158 5.45 -13.37 -11.70
C GLY A 158 6.16 -13.04 -13.00
N LYS A 159 6.46 -14.08 -13.79
CA LYS A 159 7.08 -13.97 -15.10
C LYS A 159 6.10 -13.40 -16.11
N LEU A 160 6.50 -12.41 -16.90
CA LEU A 160 5.59 -11.71 -17.85
C LEU A 160 4.97 -12.66 -18.88
N SER A 161 5.70 -13.72 -19.30
CA SER A 161 5.18 -14.76 -20.19
C SER A 161 3.99 -15.50 -19.58
N ALA A 162 4.10 -15.90 -18.30
CA ALA A 162 3.02 -16.59 -17.57
C ALA A 162 1.85 -15.66 -17.29
N ILE A 163 2.12 -14.41 -16.85
CA ILE A 163 1.08 -13.41 -16.62
C ILE A 163 0.27 -13.18 -17.90
N LYS A 164 0.92 -13.02 -19.06
CA LYS A 164 0.23 -12.84 -20.35
C LYS A 164 -0.67 -14.01 -20.70
N GLN A 165 -0.26 -15.25 -20.39
CA GLN A 165 -1.10 -16.44 -20.62
C GLN A 165 -2.35 -16.40 -19.74
N VAL A 166 -2.22 -16.09 -18.44
CA VAL A 166 -3.36 -15.96 -17.52
C VAL A 166 -4.28 -14.82 -17.96
N LEU A 167 -3.73 -13.65 -18.36
CA LEU A 167 -4.54 -12.52 -18.85
C LEU A 167 -5.33 -12.88 -20.12
N ASN A 168 -4.74 -13.66 -21.04
CA ASN A 168 -5.43 -14.16 -22.22
C ASN A 168 -6.58 -15.12 -21.87
N LEU A 169 -6.36 -16.05 -20.91
CA LEU A 169 -7.42 -16.92 -20.41
C LEU A 169 -8.55 -16.10 -19.77
N ALA A 170 -8.21 -15.15 -18.90
CA ALA A 170 -9.17 -14.27 -18.25
C ALA A 170 -10.03 -13.48 -19.26
N THR A 171 -9.41 -12.94 -20.31
CA THR A 171 -10.13 -12.25 -21.39
C THR A 171 -11.12 -13.18 -22.08
N LYS A 172 -10.73 -14.43 -22.41
CA LYS A 172 -11.60 -15.43 -23.01
C LYS A 172 -12.74 -15.88 -22.10
N SER A 173 -12.53 -15.81 -20.79
CA SER A 173 -13.52 -16.14 -19.75
C SER A 173 -14.42 -14.98 -19.34
N GLY A 174 -14.37 -13.83 -20.04
CA GLY A 174 -15.28 -12.72 -19.81
C GLY A 174 -14.80 -11.65 -18.83
N ALA A 175 -13.51 -11.61 -18.48
CA ALA A 175 -12.96 -10.51 -17.67
C ALA A 175 -13.26 -9.16 -18.34
N THR A 176 -13.77 -8.20 -17.56
CA THR A 176 -14.05 -6.85 -18.05
C THR A 176 -12.75 -6.05 -18.29
N LYS A 177 -11.66 -6.46 -17.61
CA LYS A 177 -10.33 -5.90 -17.80
C LYS A 177 -9.26 -6.94 -17.47
N ALA A 178 -8.30 -7.12 -18.36
CA ALA A 178 -7.13 -7.97 -18.14
C ALA A 178 -5.92 -7.30 -18.80
N LYS A 179 -4.97 -6.77 -17.98
CA LYS A 179 -3.81 -6.04 -18.51
C LYS A 179 -2.59 -6.13 -17.62
N LEU A 180 -1.42 -5.95 -18.22
CA LEU A 180 -0.17 -5.74 -17.47
C LEU A 180 -0.20 -4.40 -16.74
N LEU A 181 0.43 -4.39 -15.56
CA LEU A 181 0.70 -3.17 -14.79
C LEU A 181 2.12 -2.67 -15.11
N ARG A 182 2.34 -1.37 -14.93
CA ARG A 182 3.67 -0.74 -15.05
C ARG A 182 4.46 -0.92 -13.75
N VAL A 183 4.64 -2.16 -13.34
CA VAL A 183 5.38 -2.56 -12.12
C VAL A 183 6.42 -3.60 -12.55
N PRO A 184 7.73 -3.30 -12.47
CA PRO A 184 8.78 -4.18 -13.00
C PRO A 184 9.13 -5.35 -12.07
N ASN A 185 8.54 -5.41 -10.88
CA ASN A 185 8.86 -6.42 -9.87
C ASN A 185 7.69 -7.38 -9.64
N PRO A 186 7.97 -8.69 -9.38
CA PRO A 186 6.95 -9.67 -9.03
C PRO A 186 6.54 -9.57 -7.56
N SER A 187 6.09 -8.37 -7.12
CA SER A 187 5.73 -8.08 -5.72
C SER A 187 4.56 -8.95 -5.24
N HIS A 188 4.52 -9.17 -3.93
CA HIS A 188 3.46 -9.96 -3.27
C HIS A 188 3.43 -11.41 -3.75
N SER A 189 4.61 -12.00 -3.91
CA SER A 189 4.80 -13.39 -4.28
C SER A 189 6.04 -14.00 -3.60
N PRO A 190 6.17 -15.34 -3.51
CA PRO A 190 7.35 -16.01 -2.96
C PRO A 190 8.66 -15.61 -3.65
N LEU A 191 8.60 -15.10 -4.87
CA LEU A 191 9.76 -14.61 -5.60
C LEU A 191 10.51 -13.48 -4.86
N MET A 192 9.82 -12.70 -4.03
CA MET A 192 10.43 -11.59 -3.26
C MET A 192 11.12 -12.02 -1.96
N ALA A 193 11.30 -13.32 -1.71
CA ALA A 193 11.88 -13.84 -0.46
C ALA A 193 13.24 -13.24 -0.09
N LYS A 194 14.12 -13.03 -1.08
CA LYS A 194 15.43 -12.41 -0.84
C LYS A 194 15.33 -10.96 -0.33
N VAL A 195 14.34 -10.21 -0.82
CA VAL A 195 14.06 -8.83 -0.37
C VAL A 195 13.50 -8.84 1.05
N ALA A 196 12.49 -9.68 1.30
CA ALA A 196 11.88 -9.81 2.62
C ALA A 196 12.90 -10.22 3.69
N ASN A 197 13.78 -11.17 3.41
CA ASN A 197 14.84 -11.58 4.34
C ASN A 197 15.78 -10.42 4.70
N LYS A 198 16.18 -9.60 3.74
CA LYS A 198 17.03 -8.43 4.00
C LYS A 198 16.29 -7.35 4.79
N LEU A 199 15.02 -7.09 4.47
CA LEU A 199 14.18 -6.18 5.24
C LEU A 199 13.99 -6.67 6.68
N SER A 200 13.74 -7.98 6.87
CA SER A 200 13.59 -8.59 8.19
C SER A 200 14.85 -8.40 9.05
N GLN A 201 16.04 -8.56 8.47
CA GLN A 201 17.31 -8.33 9.18
C GLN A 201 17.48 -6.88 9.64
N GLU A 202 17.04 -5.89 8.86
CA GLU A 202 17.13 -4.49 9.26
C GLU A 202 16.03 -4.09 10.25
N ILE A 203 14.81 -4.55 10.05
CA ILE A 203 13.69 -4.20 10.92
C ILE A 203 13.85 -4.80 12.34
N THR A 204 14.55 -5.94 12.48
CA THR A 204 14.83 -6.51 13.80
C THR A 204 15.76 -5.65 14.66
N LYS A 205 16.51 -4.72 14.05
CA LYS A 205 17.36 -3.76 14.76
C LYS A 205 16.60 -2.56 15.30
N LEU A 206 15.34 -2.37 14.86
CA LEU A 206 14.51 -1.24 15.23
C LEU A 206 13.71 -1.52 16.50
N ASN A 207 13.53 -0.49 17.32
CA ASN A 207 12.67 -0.54 18.50
C ASN A 207 11.25 -0.10 18.12
N LEU A 208 10.42 -1.05 17.68
CA LEU A 208 9.02 -0.80 17.36
C LEU A 208 8.16 -0.82 18.62
N GLN A 209 7.09 0.01 18.62
CA GLN A 209 6.12 0.07 19.71
C GLN A 209 4.83 -0.67 19.33
N ASP A 210 4.07 -1.12 20.32
CA ASP A 210 2.72 -1.64 20.09
C ASP A 210 1.87 -0.52 19.44
N PRO A 211 1.02 -0.83 18.47
CA PRO A 211 0.20 0.19 17.81
C PRO A 211 -0.83 0.80 18.78
N ASP A 212 -1.01 2.12 18.74
CA ASP A 212 -1.99 2.86 19.55
C ASP A 212 -3.44 2.67 19.06
N CYS A 213 -3.63 2.11 17.88
CA CYS A 213 -4.93 1.85 17.27
C CYS A 213 -4.95 0.44 16.65
N ILE A 214 -6.07 0.03 16.08
CA ILE A 214 -6.17 -1.25 15.39
C ILE A 214 -5.40 -1.16 14.08
N TYR A 215 -4.32 -1.92 13.97
CA TYR A 215 -3.57 -2.09 12.73
C TYR A 215 -4.06 -3.33 11.99
N LEU A 216 -4.50 -3.16 10.74
CA LEU A 216 -4.93 -4.26 9.89
C LEU A 216 -3.75 -4.76 9.06
N ALA A 217 -3.32 -6.00 9.30
CA ALA A 217 -2.14 -6.57 8.66
C ALA A 217 -2.40 -6.84 7.17
N ASN A 218 -1.48 -6.42 6.31
CA ASN A 218 -1.58 -6.55 4.86
C ASN A 218 -1.57 -8.03 4.41
N ASN A 219 -0.82 -8.87 5.12
CA ASN A 219 -0.51 -10.25 4.76
C ASN A 219 -1.63 -11.26 5.04
N ASN A 220 -2.64 -10.90 5.85
CA ASN A 220 -3.76 -11.78 6.19
C ASN A 220 -5.11 -11.05 6.36
N GLY A 221 -5.10 -9.71 6.37
CA GLY A 221 -6.28 -8.88 6.55
C GLY A 221 -6.79 -8.74 7.98
N HIS A 222 -6.13 -9.38 8.97
CA HIS A 222 -6.61 -9.40 10.35
C HIS A 222 -6.02 -8.29 11.24
N PRO A 223 -6.73 -7.91 12.33
CA PRO A 223 -6.24 -6.90 13.25
C PRO A 223 -5.09 -7.44 14.10
N VAL A 224 -4.07 -6.63 14.29
CA VAL A 224 -2.93 -6.91 15.16
C VAL A 224 -2.74 -5.79 16.17
N LYS A 225 -2.17 -6.13 17.34
CA LYS A 225 -2.01 -5.19 18.46
C LYS A 225 -0.60 -5.22 19.07
N LYS A 226 0.30 -6.01 18.51
CA LYS A 226 1.66 -6.15 19.01
C LYS A 226 2.69 -5.70 17.98
N ALA A 227 3.72 -5.03 18.47
CA ALA A 227 4.84 -4.57 17.66
C ALA A 227 5.45 -5.69 16.80
N GLU A 228 5.59 -6.89 17.35
CA GLU A 228 6.17 -8.04 16.64
C GLU A 228 5.31 -8.50 15.46
N GLU A 229 3.97 -8.40 15.54
CA GLU A 229 3.06 -8.73 14.45
C GLU A 229 3.15 -7.69 13.33
N VAL A 230 3.21 -6.39 13.70
CA VAL A 230 3.42 -5.31 12.72
C VAL A 230 4.81 -5.43 12.09
N LYS A 231 5.84 -5.73 12.89
CA LYS A 231 7.20 -6.00 12.39
C LYS A 231 7.20 -7.10 11.34
N TYR A 232 6.49 -8.20 11.61
CA TYR A 232 6.35 -9.30 10.66
C TYR A 232 5.70 -8.83 9.36
N ASP A 233 4.60 -8.07 9.44
CA ASP A 233 3.89 -7.54 8.26
C ASP A 233 4.79 -6.60 7.44
N LEU A 234 5.47 -5.63 8.09
CA LEU A 234 6.41 -4.72 7.42
C LEU A 234 7.55 -5.43 6.70
N ALA A 235 8.10 -6.48 7.31
CA ALA A 235 9.21 -7.24 6.73
C ALA A 235 8.77 -8.14 5.57
N ASN A 236 7.58 -8.74 5.69
CA ASN A 236 7.16 -9.87 4.85
C ASN A 236 6.00 -9.55 3.89
N ASN A 237 5.45 -8.32 3.90
CA ASN A 237 4.32 -8.02 3.01
C ASN A 237 4.61 -8.30 1.52
N LEU A 238 5.87 -8.19 1.10
CA LEU A 238 6.26 -8.43 -0.30
C LEU A 238 6.21 -9.90 -0.74
N ILE A 239 6.22 -10.85 0.20
CA ILE A 239 6.14 -12.30 -0.12
C ILE A 239 4.74 -12.86 0.03
N HIS A 240 3.84 -12.12 0.66
CA HIS A 240 2.44 -12.51 0.84
C HIS A 240 1.53 -11.70 -0.08
N PRO A 241 0.39 -12.28 -0.49
CA PRO A 241 -0.67 -11.51 -1.12
C PRO A 241 -1.13 -10.34 -0.24
N VAL A 242 -1.62 -9.27 -0.87
CA VAL A 242 -2.33 -8.20 -0.15
C VAL A 242 -3.79 -8.61 0.00
N PHE A 243 -4.24 -8.79 1.22
CA PHE A 243 -5.63 -9.16 1.54
C PHE A 243 -6.48 -7.90 1.81
N TRP A 244 -6.49 -6.96 0.84
CA TRP A 244 -7.17 -5.67 1.01
C TRP A 244 -8.66 -5.82 1.25
N GLU A 245 -9.32 -6.68 0.50
CA GLU A 245 -10.74 -6.96 0.69
C GLU A 245 -11.04 -7.43 2.10
N THR A 246 -10.27 -8.39 2.62
CA THR A 246 -10.41 -8.89 4.00
C THR A 246 -10.14 -7.79 5.03
N MET A 247 -9.11 -6.95 4.83
CA MET A 247 -8.85 -5.80 5.71
C MET A 247 -10.07 -4.89 5.80
N ILE A 248 -10.72 -4.60 4.68
CA ILE A 248 -11.89 -3.72 4.67
C ILE A 248 -13.10 -4.41 5.30
N ASP A 249 -13.35 -5.70 5.03
CA ASP A 249 -14.43 -6.44 5.66
C ASP A 249 -14.28 -6.44 7.19
N VAL A 250 -13.06 -6.72 7.67
CA VAL A 250 -12.75 -6.66 9.11
C VAL A 250 -12.87 -5.24 9.66
N ALA A 251 -12.41 -4.21 8.91
CA ALA A 251 -12.56 -2.82 9.36
C ALA A 251 -14.03 -2.44 9.56
N LEU A 252 -14.92 -2.90 8.70
CA LEU A 252 -16.36 -2.62 8.77
C LEU A 252 -17.02 -3.23 10.03
N GLU A 253 -16.52 -4.36 10.54
CA GLU A 253 -16.98 -4.95 11.81
C GLU A 253 -16.76 -4.04 13.02
N TYR A 254 -15.78 -3.13 12.95
CA TYR A 254 -15.52 -2.13 13.99
C TYR A 254 -16.43 -0.90 13.90
N ASN A 255 -17.31 -0.83 12.88
CA ASN A 255 -18.27 0.26 12.64
C ASN A 255 -17.60 1.65 12.59
N PRO A 256 -16.62 1.90 11.69
CA PRO A 256 -16.10 3.24 11.47
C PRO A 256 -17.19 4.13 10.85
N GLN A 257 -17.30 5.38 11.29
CA GLN A 257 -18.22 6.36 10.74
C GLN A 257 -17.57 7.18 9.64
N ILE A 258 -16.24 7.28 9.67
CA ILE A 258 -15.45 8.06 8.71
C ILE A 258 -14.30 7.24 8.20
N SER A 259 -13.98 7.39 6.92
CA SER A 259 -12.70 6.99 6.35
C SER A 259 -11.93 8.20 5.83
N ILE A 260 -10.61 8.16 5.99
CA ILE A 260 -9.69 9.13 5.39
C ILE A 260 -8.72 8.36 4.52
N GLU A 261 -8.78 8.57 3.20
CA GLU A 261 -7.77 8.06 2.28
C GLU A 261 -6.66 9.09 2.12
N PHE A 262 -5.44 8.67 2.47
CA PHE A 262 -4.23 9.45 2.31
C PHE A 262 -3.80 9.52 0.86
N SER A 263 -3.04 10.55 0.51
CA SER A 263 -2.52 10.71 -0.85
C SER A 263 -1.44 9.65 -1.17
N PRO A 264 -1.22 9.34 -2.46
CA PRO A 264 -1.88 9.88 -3.64
C PRO A 264 -3.07 9.03 -4.13
N GLY A 265 -4.03 9.67 -4.77
CA GLY A 265 -5.14 9.00 -5.44
C GLY A 265 -6.41 8.87 -4.61
N ASN A 266 -7.34 8.02 -5.07
CA ASN A 266 -8.67 7.81 -4.48
C ASN A 266 -9.19 6.38 -4.71
N ALA A 267 -8.29 5.44 -4.96
CA ALA A 267 -8.65 4.08 -5.39
C ALA A 267 -9.33 3.28 -4.28
N PHE A 268 -8.90 3.48 -3.04
CA PHE A 268 -9.37 2.69 -1.90
C PHE A 268 -10.71 3.19 -1.38
N THR A 269 -10.97 4.49 -1.45
CA THR A 269 -12.32 5.05 -1.22
C THR A 269 -13.32 4.52 -2.24
N LYS A 270 -12.92 4.37 -3.51
CA LYS A 270 -13.79 3.76 -4.53
C LYS A 270 -14.09 2.30 -4.23
N LEU A 271 -13.10 1.53 -3.78
CA LEU A 271 -13.31 0.15 -3.37
C LEU A 271 -14.20 0.05 -2.11
N LEU A 272 -14.00 0.94 -1.13
CA LEU A 272 -14.83 1.00 0.08
C LEU A 272 -16.29 1.31 -0.26
N LYS A 273 -16.54 2.28 -1.14
CA LYS A 273 -17.89 2.64 -1.61
C LYS A 273 -18.61 1.52 -2.35
N MET A 274 -17.90 0.54 -2.89
CA MET A 274 -18.52 -0.65 -3.49
C MET A 274 -19.08 -1.62 -2.41
N LYS A 275 -18.58 -1.52 -1.17
CA LYS A 275 -19.02 -2.36 -0.04
C LYS A 275 -20.04 -1.67 0.86
N THR A 276 -19.97 -0.36 1.01
CA THR A 276 -20.87 0.41 1.89
C THR A 276 -20.96 1.88 1.48
N ASP A 277 -22.15 2.45 1.67
CA ASP A 277 -22.44 3.88 1.53
C ASP A 277 -22.61 4.58 2.90
N GLN A 278 -22.50 3.84 4.00
CA GLN A 278 -22.75 4.32 5.35
C GLN A 278 -21.58 5.07 5.98
N ILE A 279 -20.42 5.09 5.35
CA ILE A 279 -19.21 5.74 5.85
C ILE A 279 -18.99 7.06 5.11
N ALA A 280 -18.84 8.15 5.86
CA ALA A 280 -18.40 9.41 5.30
C ALA A 280 -16.94 9.32 4.87
N ASN A 281 -16.62 9.79 3.66
CA ASN A 281 -15.29 9.58 3.08
C ASN A 281 -14.59 10.93 2.86
N ILE A 282 -13.35 11.02 3.31
CA ILE A 282 -12.40 12.10 3.02
C ILE A 282 -11.28 11.53 2.15
N VAL A 283 -10.91 12.24 1.10
CA VAL A 283 -9.81 11.88 0.20
C VAL A 283 -8.85 13.06 0.15
N LEU A 284 -7.68 12.93 0.80
CA LEU A 284 -6.71 14.03 0.92
C LEU A 284 -6.05 14.41 -0.41
N ASN A 285 -6.11 13.52 -1.40
CA ASN A 285 -5.69 13.85 -2.77
C ASN A 285 -6.66 14.82 -3.49
N GLU A 286 -7.89 15.01 -2.98
CA GLU A 286 -8.95 15.83 -3.58
C GLU A 286 -9.27 17.09 -2.77
N MET A 287 -8.72 17.21 -1.55
CA MET A 287 -8.91 18.37 -0.67
C MET A 287 -7.70 18.59 0.22
N SER A 288 -7.56 19.80 0.77
CA SER A 288 -6.52 20.09 1.74
C SER A 288 -6.79 19.42 3.10
N VAL A 289 -5.74 19.22 3.91
CA VAL A 289 -5.90 18.72 5.28
C VAL A 289 -6.75 19.71 6.14
N SER A 290 -6.68 21.01 5.84
CA SER A 290 -7.50 22.02 6.50
C SER A 290 -8.99 21.88 6.18
N ASP A 291 -9.33 21.57 4.92
CA ASP A 291 -10.73 21.30 4.53
C ASP A 291 -11.23 19.99 5.16
N ALA A 292 -10.35 18.98 5.23
CA ALA A 292 -10.66 17.74 5.92
C ALA A 292 -10.94 17.96 7.40
N ASP A 293 -10.11 18.76 8.09
CA ASP A 293 -10.33 19.16 9.50
C ASP A 293 -11.67 19.86 9.69
N PHE A 294 -12.02 20.80 8.81
CA PHE A 294 -13.32 21.48 8.85
C PHE A 294 -14.48 20.48 8.75
N LEU A 295 -14.42 19.54 7.81
CA LEU A 295 -15.47 18.52 7.66
C LEU A 295 -15.55 17.59 8.88
N LEU A 296 -14.41 17.14 9.38
CA LEU A 296 -14.34 16.28 10.57
C LEU A 296 -14.95 16.95 11.80
N ASN A 297 -14.64 18.24 12.03
CA ASN A 297 -15.23 19.02 13.12
C ASN A 297 -16.74 19.18 12.93
N LYS A 298 -17.21 19.45 11.71
CA LYS A 298 -18.64 19.55 11.38
C LYS A 298 -19.40 18.25 11.64
N TRP A 299 -18.78 17.10 11.39
CA TRP A 299 -19.43 15.79 11.59
C TRP A 299 -19.33 15.28 13.04
N LYS A 300 -18.43 15.84 13.82
CA LYS A 300 -18.25 15.50 15.24
C LYS A 300 -19.28 16.19 16.16
N GLY A 301 -19.71 17.38 15.80
CA GLY A 301 -20.68 18.20 16.53
C GLY A 301 -22.07 17.90 16.18
#